data_4080434c99a2285b5eb97164419e3931
#
_entry.id   4080434c99a2285b5eb97164419e3931
#
_cell.length_a   1.000
_cell.length_b   1.000
_cell.length_c   1.000
_cell.angle_alpha   90.00
_cell.angle_beta   90.00
_cell.angle_gamma   90.00
#
_symmetry.space_group_name_H-M   'P 1'
#
loop_
_entity.id
_entity.type
_entity.pdbx_description
1 polymer ?
#
loop_
_entity_poly.entity_id
_entity_poly.type
_entity_poly.pdbx_seq_one_letter_code
_entity_poly.pdbx_strand_id
1 'polypeptide(L)'
;MGKPTGFLEYKRETARVLPPKVRIANFNEFRTPLSKEKQKTQGARCMACGVPFCQSGMMLNGMASGCPLHNLVPETNDLVYTGNWKQAYLRLSKTHSFPEFTSRVCPALCEAACTCNLDSEPVSTKENERAIIETAWQEGWVKPQISRVRTGKTIAVVGSGPSGLAAAQQLNRRGHSVTVYERSDRPGGLLRYGIPNMKLEKSVVDRRIHLMEEEGVKFVLNTNVGKDITAEELLKKYDRVILACGASNPRDIKVPGREAKGIYFAVDFLGKVTKTLLDSNFEKTPYELVKDKHVLVIGGGDTGNDCVGTSIRLGAKSVTQLEMMPKPPVERAANNPWPEWPRILKTDYGQEEAIAVFGHDPRVYQTTVTEFIADKKGNVCKAKIVKLKSQKDEKTGRMMMVPVEGTEEVIPADVVLIAAGFLGSQKYVTDAFKVSINGRTNVETKPEAYETSVSRVFTAGDMHRGQSLVVWAIREGREAARAVDESLMGYTNL
;
A
#
# COMPACT_ATOMS: atom_id res chain seq x y z
N MET A 1 3.75 -19.00 26.58
CA MET A 1 4.52 -19.38 25.37
C MET A 1 3.62 -20.18 24.46
N GLY A 2 3.70 -19.95 23.15
CA GLY A 2 2.93 -20.71 22.15
C GLY A 2 3.14 -22.21 22.31
N LYS A 3 2.46 -23.00 21.49
CA LYS A 3 2.63 -24.46 21.50
C LYS A 3 3.87 -24.80 20.66
N PRO A 4 5.02 -25.20 21.24
CA PRO A 4 6.28 -25.38 20.50
C PRO A 4 6.18 -26.34 19.29
N THR A 5 5.26 -27.31 19.34
CA THR A 5 4.98 -28.30 18.30
C THR A 5 3.76 -27.98 17.44
N GLY A 6 3.10 -26.86 17.68
CA GLY A 6 1.83 -26.53 17.03
C GLY A 6 1.91 -26.45 15.50
N PHE A 7 3.05 -26.02 14.94
CA PHE A 7 3.27 -25.97 13.50
C PHE A 7 3.36 -27.38 12.85
N LEU A 8 3.67 -28.41 13.63
CA LEU A 8 3.67 -29.81 13.21
C LEU A 8 2.29 -30.45 13.32
N GLU A 9 1.48 -29.99 14.28
CA GLU A 9 0.19 -30.61 14.61
C GLU A 9 -0.98 -30.00 13.82
N TYR A 10 -0.90 -28.70 13.53
CA TYR A 10 -1.98 -27.95 12.89
C TYR A 10 -1.59 -27.50 11.49
N LYS A 11 -2.48 -27.71 10.52
CA LYS A 11 -2.30 -27.17 9.17
C LYS A 11 -2.51 -25.64 9.19
N ARG A 12 -1.83 -24.97 8.28
CA ARG A 12 -2.07 -23.55 8.05
C ARG A 12 -3.47 -23.34 7.45
N GLU A 13 -4.22 -22.43 8.05
CA GLU A 13 -5.48 -21.93 7.50
C GLU A 13 -5.43 -20.40 7.37
N THR A 14 -6.10 -19.88 6.36
CA THR A 14 -6.32 -18.46 6.13
C THR A 14 -7.81 -18.17 5.96
N ALA A 15 -8.19 -16.90 5.92
CA ALA A 15 -9.55 -16.48 5.61
C ALA A 15 -10.05 -17.15 4.33
N ARG A 16 -11.29 -17.66 4.37
CA ARG A 16 -11.94 -18.23 3.18
C ARG A 16 -12.18 -17.12 2.16
N VAL A 17 -11.74 -17.34 0.93
CA VAL A 17 -11.95 -16.42 -0.19
C VAL A 17 -13.18 -16.87 -0.99
N LEU A 18 -14.08 -15.95 -1.33
CA LEU A 18 -15.21 -16.25 -2.20
C LEU A 18 -14.71 -16.67 -3.60
N PRO A 19 -15.38 -17.64 -4.26
CA PRO A 19 -15.00 -18.04 -5.62
C PRO A 19 -14.94 -16.84 -6.58
N PRO A 20 -14.01 -16.79 -7.53
CA PRO A 20 -13.80 -15.67 -8.43
C PRO A 20 -15.08 -15.20 -9.13
N LYS A 21 -15.87 -16.11 -9.71
CA LYS A 21 -17.14 -15.78 -10.40
C LYS A 21 -18.23 -15.23 -9.48
N VAL A 22 -18.14 -15.47 -8.17
CA VAL A 22 -19.09 -14.93 -7.18
C VAL A 22 -18.65 -13.54 -6.72
N ARG A 23 -17.37 -13.39 -6.39
CA ARG A 23 -16.84 -12.15 -5.79
C ARG A 23 -16.78 -10.96 -6.75
N ILE A 24 -16.79 -11.21 -8.06
CA ILE A 24 -16.79 -10.14 -9.08
C ILE A 24 -18.15 -9.43 -9.21
N ALA A 25 -19.21 -9.93 -8.59
CA ALA A 25 -20.55 -9.34 -8.68
C ALA A 25 -20.67 -7.97 -8.00
N ASN A 26 -19.74 -7.60 -7.13
CA ASN A 26 -19.76 -6.33 -6.41
C ASN A 26 -18.33 -5.88 -6.00
N PHE A 27 -18.25 -4.76 -5.26
CA PHE A 27 -16.99 -4.19 -4.78
C PHE A 27 -16.78 -4.39 -3.27
N ASN A 28 -17.46 -5.33 -2.62
CA ASN A 28 -17.28 -5.63 -1.19
C ASN A 28 -16.04 -6.50 -0.95
N GLU A 29 -15.49 -6.47 0.27
CA GLU A 29 -14.45 -7.41 0.67
C GLU A 29 -14.96 -8.86 0.51
N PHE A 30 -14.13 -9.72 -0.05
CA PHE A 30 -14.49 -11.10 -0.41
C PHE A 30 -13.81 -12.17 0.46
N ARG A 31 -13.21 -11.77 1.58
CA ARG A 31 -12.54 -12.67 2.53
C ARG A 31 -13.38 -12.82 3.80
N THR A 32 -13.79 -14.05 4.10
CA THR A 32 -14.49 -14.37 5.36
C THR A 32 -13.47 -14.79 6.41
N PRO A 33 -13.37 -14.09 7.55
CA PRO A 33 -12.44 -14.42 8.62
C PRO A 33 -12.63 -15.85 9.15
N LEU A 34 -11.58 -16.41 9.75
CA LEU A 34 -11.65 -17.65 10.50
C LEU A 34 -12.49 -17.47 11.76
N SER A 35 -13.10 -18.57 12.26
CA SER A 35 -13.74 -18.56 13.60
C SER A 35 -12.69 -18.33 14.70
N LYS A 36 -13.14 -17.88 15.86
CA LYS A 36 -12.24 -17.64 17.03
C LYS A 36 -11.46 -18.91 17.39
N GLU A 37 -12.06 -20.10 17.32
CA GLU A 37 -11.40 -21.38 17.60
C GLU A 37 -10.31 -21.69 16.56
N LYS A 38 -10.62 -21.57 15.28
CA LYS A 38 -9.64 -21.75 14.21
C LYS A 38 -8.52 -20.71 14.32
N GLN A 39 -8.83 -19.49 14.67
CA GLN A 39 -7.83 -18.44 14.85
C GLN A 39 -6.87 -18.76 16.00
N LYS A 40 -7.37 -19.29 17.15
CA LYS A 40 -6.53 -19.82 18.23
C LYS A 40 -5.57 -20.90 17.74
N THR A 41 -6.07 -21.84 16.91
CA THR A 41 -5.25 -22.89 16.30
C THR A 41 -4.14 -22.30 15.43
N GLN A 42 -4.41 -21.22 14.67
CA GLN A 42 -3.38 -20.54 13.89
C GLN A 42 -2.35 -19.82 14.77
N GLY A 43 -2.76 -19.23 15.88
CA GLY A 43 -1.85 -18.69 16.91
C GLY A 43 -0.94 -19.76 17.49
N ALA A 44 -1.48 -20.97 17.77
CA ALA A 44 -0.74 -22.12 18.29
C ALA A 44 0.37 -22.61 17.37
N ARG A 45 0.31 -22.35 16.05
CA ARG A 45 1.38 -22.71 15.11
C ARG A 45 2.69 -21.96 15.32
N CYS A 46 2.69 -20.89 16.12
CA CYS A 46 3.89 -20.13 16.42
C CYS A 46 4.76 -20.86 17.46
N MET A 47 5.97 -21.26 17.07
CA MET A 47 6.92 -21.91 17.97
C MET A 47 7.66 -20.95 18.92
N ALA A 48 7.36 -19.67 18.91
CA ALA A 48 8.00 -18.62 19.72
C ALA A 48 9.54 -18.66 19.64
N CYS A 49 10.09 -18.54 18.43
CA CYS A 49 11.52 -18.63 18.15
C CYS A 49 12.33 -17.67 19.02
N GLY A 50 13.50 -18.10 19.51
CA GLY A 50 14.43 -17.25 20.27
C GLY A 50 14.98 -16.08 19.44
N VAL A 51 15.10 -16.28 18.10
CA VAL A 51 15.44 -15.23 17.14
C VAL A 51 14.31 -15.15 16.08
N PRO A 52 13.27 -14.36 16.34
CA PRO A 52 12.10 -14.31 15.48
C PRO A 52 12.34 -13.39 14.27
N PHE A 53 12.71 -13.94 13.13
CA PHE A 53 12.87 -13.18 11.87
C PHE A 53 11.61 -12.45 11.44
N CYS A 54 10.42 -12.95 11.78
CA CYS A 54 9.15 -12.33 11.46
C CYS A 54 9.00 -10.89 11.95
N GLN A 55 9.72 -10.49 13.00
CA GLN A 55 9.71 -9.13 13.57
C GLN A 55 10.98 -8.32 13.30
N SER A 56 11.96 -8.86 12.53
CA SER A 56 13.27 -8.23 12.37
C SER A 56 13.27 -6.93 11.57
N GLY A 57 12.46 -6.86 10.49
CA GLY A 57 12.43 -5.70 9.60
C GLY A 57 13.76 -5.38 8.91
N MET A 58 14.69 -6.36 8.85
CA MET A 58 16.00 -6.18 8.23
C MET A 58 15.90 -6.03 6.72
N MET A 59 16.78 -5.20 6.15
CA MET A 59 16.90 -5.08 4.70
C MET A 59 17.90 -6.12 4.18
N LEU A 60 17.42 -7.06 3.36
CA LEU A 60 18.21 -8.09 2.69
C LEU A 60 18.02 -7.95 1.17
N ASN A 61 19.11 -7.76 0.45
CA ASN A 61 19.11 -7.60 -1.02
C ASN A 61 18.06 -6.59 -1.52
N GLY A 62 17.93 -5.44 -0.83
CA GLY A 62 17.02 -4.35 -1.18
C GLY A 62 15.55 -4.56 -0.82
N MET A 63 15.21 -5.67 -0.14
CA MET A 63 13.86 -5.97 0.34
C MET A 63 13.85 -6.20 1.85
N ALA A 64 12.74 -5.87 2.50
CA ALA A 64 12.59 -6.13 3.93
C ALA A 64 12.33 -7.61 4.20
N SER A 65 13.01 -8.16 5.20
CA SER A 65 12.74 -9.46 5.82
C SER A 65 12.10 -9.22 7.18
N GLY A 66 10.91 -9.76 7.41
CA GLY A 66 10.15 -9.52 8.63
C GLY A 66 9.41 -8.17 8.65
N CYS A 67 8.73 -7.91 9.76
CA CYS A 67 7.88 -6.74 9.93
C CYS A 67 8.69 -5.45 10.15
N PRO A 68 8.58 -4.44 9.27
CA PRO A 68 9.25 -3.15 9.46
C PRO A 68 8.83 -2.40 10.72
N LEU A 69 7.63 -2.65 11.25
CA LEU A 69 7.15 -2.06 12.51
C LEU A 69 7.70 -2.77 13.75
N HIS A 70 8.47 -3.84 13.57
CA HIS A 70 8.97 -4.68 14.66
C HIS A 70 7.85 -5.18 15.58
N ASN A 71 6.68 -5.53 14.98
CA ASN A 71 5.58 -6.09 15.74
C ASN A 71 6.03 -7.33 16.50
N LEU A 72 5.62 -7.43 17.76
CA LEU A 72 5.97 -8.53 18.66
C LEU A 72 5.15 -9.79 18.31
N VAL A 73 5.39 -10.30 17.09
CA VAL A 73 4.60 -11.36 16.45
C VAL A 73 4.48 -12.63 17.31
N PRO A 74 5.55 -13.19 17.90
CA PRO A 74 5.41 -14.37 18.75
C PRO A 74 4.50 -14.14 19.95
N GLU A 75 4.62 -12.99 20.61
CA GLU A 75 3.80 -12.67 21.79
C GLU A 75 2.32 -12.50 21.41
N THR A 76 2.02 -11.80 20.32
CA THR A 76 0.64 -11.63 19.88
C THR A 76 0.02 -12.96 19.43
N ASN A 77 0.80 -13.84 18.78
CA ASN A 77 0.34 -15.17 18.42
C ASN A 77 0.04 -16.06 19.65
N ASP A 78 0.87 -15.98 20.69
CA ASP A 78 0.64 -16.68 21.97
C ASP A 78 -0.65 -16.19 22.65
N LEU A 79 -0.86 -14.87 22.68
CA LEU A 79 -2.07 -14.28 23.25
C LEU A 79 -3.33 -14.66 22.47
N VAL A 80 -3.25 -14.80 21.15
CA VAL A 80 -4.33 -15.35 20.31
C VAL A 80 -4.59 -16.81 20.65
N TYR A 81 -3.55 -17.65 20.73
CA TYR A 81 -3.65 -19.05 21.08
C TYR A 81 -4.34 -19.25 22.43
N THR A 82 -3.91 -18.51 23.46
CA THR A 82 -4.46 -18.62 24.81
C THR A 82 -5.81 -17.92 24.96
N GLY A 83 -6.32 -17.24 23.92
CA GLY A 83 -7.62 -16.56 23.94
C GLY A 83 -7.62 -15.22 24.66
N ASN A 84 -6.45 -14.66 24.95
CA ASN A 84 -6.26 -13.37 25.62
C ASN A 84 -6.36 -12.19 24.62
N TRP A 85 -7.49 -12.06 23.92
CA TRP A 85 -7.71 -11.13 22.82
C TRP A 85 -7.46 -9.66 23.18
N LYS A 86 -7.92 -9.22 24.35
CA LYS A 86 -7.69 -7.85 24.81
C LYS A 86 -6.21 -7.56 25.00
N GLN A 87 -5.47 -8.49 25.59
CA GLN A 87 -4.02 -8.34 25.77
C GLN A 87 -3.28 -8.38 24.43
N ALA A 88 -3.73 -9.24 23.48
CA ALA A 88 -3.20 -9.25 22.13
C ALA A 88 -3.37 -7.89 21.44
N TYR A 89 -4.54 -7.26 21.55
CA TYR A 89 -4.79 -5.91 21.04
C TYR A 89 -3.88 -4.87 21.71
N LEU A 90 -3.80 -4.86 23.03
CA LEU A 90 -2.96 -3.91 23.76
C LEU A 90 -1.47 -4.08 23.40
N ARG A 91 -1.04 -5.32 23.20
CA ARG A 91 0.35 -5.61 22.81
C ARG A 91 0.66 -5.16 21.40
N LEU A 92 -0.20 -5.50 20.44
CA LEU A 92 -0.07 -5.09 19.04
C LEU A 92 -0.07 -3.57 18.89
N SER A 93 -0.90 -2.87 19.63
CA SER A 93 -1.04 -1.40 19.58
C SER A 93 0.19 -0.64 20.07
N LYS A 94 1.16 -1.30 20.75
CA LYS A 94 2.43 -0.67 21.15
C LYS A 94 3.31 -0.31 19.94
N THR A 95 3.35 -1.20 18.96
CA THR A 95 4.19 -1.05 17.78
C THR A 95 3.41 -0.66 16.53
N HIS A 96 2.08 -0.83 16.53
CA HIS A 96 1.25 -0.69 15.33
C HIS A 96 0.13 0.33 15.50
N SER A 97 0.08 1.32 14.60
CA SER A 97 -0.97 2.35 14.59
C SER A 97 -2.27 1.87 13.95
N PHE A 98 -2.21 1.08 12.86
CA PHE A 98 -3.36 0.74 12.02
C PHE A 98 -3.37 -0.72 11.56
N PRO A 99 -3.52 -1.70 12.48
CA PRO A 99 -3.56 -3.12 12.12
C PRO A 99 -4.70 -3.46 11.15
N GLU A 100 -5.81 -2.75 11.19
CA GLU A 100 -6.93 -2.94 10.26
C GLU A 100 -6.58 -2.67 8.80
N PHE A 101 -5.58 -1.79 8.52
CA PHE A 101 -5.13 -1.54 7.15
C PHE A 101 -4.11 -2.59 6.72
N THR A 102 -3.09 -2.84 7.51
CA THR A 102 -2.01 -3.79 7.17
C THR A 102 -2.52 -5.21 7.07
N SER A 103 -3.42 -5.64 7.93
CA SER A 103 -4.02 -6.97 7.86
C SER A 103 -4.83 -7.21 6.58
N ARG A 104 -5.19 -6.17 5.84
CA ARG A 104 -5.85 -6.26 4.55
C ARG A 104 -4.88 -6.13 3.37
N VAL A 105 -3.98 -5.15 3.41
CA VAL A 105 -3.19 -4.74 2.23
C VAL A 105 -1.69 -4.97 2.34
N CYS A 106 -1.13 -5.30 3.51
CA CYS A 106 0.28 -5.67 3.63
C CYS A 106 0.54 -7.04 2.96
N PRO A 107 1.66 -7.20 2.22
CA PRO A 107 2.01 -8.48 1.61
C PRO A 107 2.45 -9.54 2.64
N ALA A 108 2.49 -9.21 3.93
CA ALA A 108 2.87 -10.09 5.05
C ALA A 108 4.36 -10.50 5.03
N LEU A 109 5.25 -9.51 5.08
CA LEU A 109 6.71 -9.73 5.20
C LEU A 109 7.06 -10.61 6.41
N CYS A 110 6.29 -10.52 7.49
CA CYS A 110 6.42 -11.36 8.68
C CYS A 110 6.18 -12.84 8.39
N GLU A 111 5.21 -13.17 7.53
CA GLU A 111 4.96 -14.56 7.11
C GLU A 111 6.07 -15.08 6.19
N ALA A 112 6.53 -14.24 5.25
CA ALA A 112 7.62 -14.60 4.35
C ALA A 112 8.94 -14.91 5.09
N ALA A 113 9.18 -14.24 6.22
CA ALA A 113 10.36 -14.43 7.07
C ALA A 113 10.13 -15.39 8.26
N CYS A 114 8.96 -15.99 8.37
CA CYS A 114 8.67 -16.94 9.43
C CYS A 114 9.60 -18.16 9.36
N THR A 115 10.19 -18.56 10.46
CA THR A 115 11.11 -19.72 10.55
C THR A 115 10.42 -21.02 10.16
N CYS A 116 9.11 -21.13 10.37
CA CYS A 116 8.34 -22.31 9.91
C CYS A 116 8.45 -22.55 8.40
N ASN A 117 8.79 -21.54 7.59
CA ASN A 117 9.00 -21.72 6.14
C ASN A 117 10.19 -22.62 5.77
N LEU A 118 11.03 -23.01 6.73
CA LEU A 118 12.14 -23.92 6.48
C LEU A 118 11.67 -25.37 6.31
N ASP A 119 10.61 -25.74 7.03
CA ASP A 119 10.13 -27.13 7.07
C ASP A 119 8.64 -27.27 6.70
N SER A 120 7.87 -26.16 6.77
CA SER A 120 6.43 -26.17 6.56
C SER A 120 5.92 -24.81 6.08
N GLU A 121 4.62 -24.58 6.19
CA GLU A 121 4.02 -23.27 5.90
C GLU A 121 4.15 -22.28 7.07
N PRO A 122 4.26 -20.97 6.81
CA PRO A 122 4.37 -19.95 7.84
C PRO A 122 3.14 -19.88 8.73
N VAL A 123 3.28 -19.25 9.89
CA VAL A 123 2.12 -18.87 10.71
C VAL A 123 1.28 -17.82 9.98
N SER A 124 -0.05 -17.94 10.02
CA SER A 124 -0.99 -16.97 9.42
C SER A 124 -1.05 -15.67 10.24
N THR A 125 0.07 -14.97 10.33
CA THR A 125 0.24 -13.78 11.17
C THR A 125 -0.67 -12.64 10.74
N LYS A 126 -0.87 -12.46 9.46
CA LYS A 126 -1.76 -11.42 8.89
C LYS A 126 -3.23 -11.67 9.29
N GLU A 127 -3.65 -12.92 9.32
CA GLU A 127 -5.00 -13.30 9.78
C GLU A 127 -5.12 -13.09 11.31
N ASN A 128 -4.09 -13.43 12.08
CA ASN A 128 -4.06 -13.15 13.53
C ASN A 128 -4.15 -11.65 13.80
N GLU A 129 -3.41 -10.81 13.07
CA GLU A 129 -3.47 -9.36 13.16
C GLU A 129 -4.89 -8.82 12.87
N ARG A 130 -5.53 -9.33 11.80
CA ARG A 130 -6.92 -8.98 11.47
C ARG A 130 -7.90 -9.37 12.57
N ALA A 131 -7.79 -10.60 13.07
CA ALA A 131 -8.66 -11.10 14.12
C ALA A 131 -8.53 -10.30 15.42
N ILE A 132 -7.30 -9.92 15.80
CA ILE A 132 -7.03 -9.09 16.97
C ILE A 132 -7.74 -7.74 16.86
N ILE A 133 -7.52 -7.03 15.75
CA ILE A 133 -8.06 -5.67 15.63
C ILE A 133 -9.56 -5.64 15.41
N GLU A 134 -10.11 -6.56 14.61
CA GLU A 134 -11.56 -6.61 14.40
C GLU A 134 -12.29 -7.02 15.69
N THR A 135 -11.75 -7.96 16.47
CA THR A 135 -12.28 -8.27 17.80
C THR A 135 -12.23 -7.04 18.71
N ALA A 136 -11.14 -6.28 18.69
CA ALA A 136 -11.02 -5.08 19.53
C ALA A 136 -12.04 -4.00 19.17
N TRP A 137 -12.38 -3.82 17.89
CA TRP A 137 -13.47 -2.94 17.46
C TRP A 137 -14.85 -3.46 17.90
N GLN A 138 -15.12 -4.75 17.68
CA GLN A 138 -16.40 -5.39 18.04
C GLN A 138 -16.67 -5.33 19.55
N GLU A 139 -15.66 -5.56 20.37
CA GLU A 139 -15.77 -5.55 21.85
C GLU A 139 -15.66 -4.12 22.43
N GLY A 140 -15.53 -3.08 21.61
CA GLY A 140 -15.44 -1.69 22.05
C GLY A 140 -14.17 -1.36 22.84
N TRP A 141 -13.06 -2.10 22.63
CA TRP A 141 -11.78 -1.79 23.28
C TRP A 141 -11.01 -0.69 22.57
N VAL A 142 -11.26 -0.48 21.28
CA VAL A 142 -10.73 0.65 20.54
C VAL A 142 -11.51 1.89 20.92
N LYS A 143 -10.90 2.74 21.72
CA LYS A 143 -11.51 3.97 22.26
C LYS A 143 -10.60 5.17 22.00
N PRO A 144 -11.17 6.39 21.92
CA PRO A 144 -10.39 7.61 21.80
C PRO A 144 -9.36 7.75 22.93
N GLN A 145 -8.11 8.01 22.56
CA GLN A 145 -7.01 8.24 23.49
C GLN A 145 -6.71 9.73 23.56
N ILE A 146 -7.43 10.42 24.42
CA ILE A 146 -7.29 11.87 24.59
C ILE A 146 -6.18 12.14 25.62
N SER A 147 -5.15 12.91 25.20
CA SER A 147 -4.10 13.32 26.12
C SER A 147 -4.66 14.25 27.20
N ARG A 148 -4.36 13.93 28.46
CA ARG A 148 -4.77 14.73 29.62
C ARG A 148 -4.05 16.09 29.69
N VAL A 149 -2.84 16.16 29.14
CA VAL A 149 -2.01 17.35 29.14
C VAL A 149 -1.69 17.73 27.70
N ARG A 150 -2.03 18.94 27.32
CA ARG A 150 -1.67 19.51 26.03
C ARG A 150 -0.36 20.32 26.16
N THR A 151 0.55 20.13 25.19
CA THR A 151 1.88 20.75 25.20
C THR A 151 1.88 22.20 24.77
N GLY A 152 0.77 22.69 24.20
CA GLY A 152 0.68 24.01 23.56
C GLY A 152 1.36 24.10 22.18
N LYS A 153 2.02 23.00 21.72
CA LYS A 153 2.67 22.95 20.40
C LYS A 153 1.70 22.58 19.29
N THR A 154 1.89 23.16 18.13
CA THR A 154 1.02 23.03 16.96
C THR A 154 1.78 22.43 15.78
N ILE A 155 1.20 21.41 15.14
CA ILE A 155 1.82 20.71 13.99
C ILE A 155 0.85 20.67 12.83
N ALA A 156 1.32 21.01 11.63
CA ALA A 156 0.65 20.70 10.38
C ALA A 156 1.20 19.42 9.77
N VAL A 157 0.32 18.51 9.36
CA VAL A 157 0.66 17.32 8.57
C VAL A 157 0.06 17.49 7.18
N VAL A 158 0.87 17.47 6.14
CA VAL A 158 0.45 17.65 4.75
C VAL A 158 0.33 16.29 4.09
N GLY A 159 -0.90 15.85 3.87
CA GLY A 159 -1.27 14.54 3.35
C GLY A 159 -1.80 13.60 4.43
N SER A 160 -2.93 12.97 4.14
CA SER A 160 -3.65 12.04 5.02
C SER A 160 -3.46 10.56 4.64
N GLY A 161 -2.40 10.23 3.90
CA GLY A 161 -2.00 8.85 3.65
C GLY A 161 -1.53 8.15 4.94
N PRO A 162 -1.23 6.84 4.90
CA PRO A 162 -0.89 6.07 6.10
C PRO A 162 0.27 6.65 6.90
N SER A 163 1.24 7.30 6.25
CA SER A 163 2.36 7.99 6.92
C SER A 163 1.89 9.22 7.69
N GLY A 164 1.12 10.10 7.04
CA GLY A 164 0.58 11.30 7.67
C GLY A 164 -0.39 10.98 8.81
N LEU A 165 -1.25 9.97 8.63
CA LEU A 165 -2.14 9.50 9.70
C LEU A 165 -1.36 8.94 10.90
N ALA A 166 -0.29 8.18 10.67
CA ALA A 166 0.54 7.64 11.74
C ALA A 166 1.26 8.74 12.51
N ALA A 167 1.81 9.72 11.82
CA ALA A 167 2.42 10.89 12.44
C ALA A 167 1.40 11.70 13.26
N ALA A 168 0.24 11.98 12.68
CA ALA A 168 -0.82 12.73 13.35
C ALA A 168 -1.31 12.03 14.62
N GLN A 169 -1.53 10.70 14.57
CA GLN A 169 -1.95 9.91 15.72
C GLN A 169 -0.94 9.98 16.87
N GLN A 170 0.35 9.74 16.59
CA GLN A 170 1.39 9.73 17.61
C GLN A 170 1.54 11.11 18.27
N LEU A 171 1.63 12.17 17.47
CA LEU A 171 1.79 13.53 17.95
C LEU A 171 0.59 14.02 18.75
N ASN A 172 -0.64 13.70 18.30
CA ASN A 172 -1.85 14.07 19.05
C ASN A 172 -1.94 13.35 20.40
N ARG A 173 -1.60 12.05 20.44
CA ARG A 173 -1.57 11.26 21.70
C ARG A 173 -0.47 11.74 22.65
N ARG A 174 0.63 12.28 22.10
CA ARG A 174 1.70 12.92 22.88
C ARG A 174 1.23 14.23 23.54
N GLY A 175 0.14 14.82 23.05
CA GLY A 175 -0.46 16.04 23.57
C GLY A 175 -0.29 17.28 22.69
N HIS A 176 0.28 17.14 21.50
CA HIS A 176 0.36 18.24 20.54
C HIS A 176 -0.98 18.48 19.84
N SER A 177 -1.20 19.70 19.36
CA SER A 177 -2.35 20.04 18.52
C SER A 177 -2.01 19.79 17.06
N VAL A 178 -2.70 18.84 16.44
CA VAL A 178 -2.38 18.38 15.07
C VAL A 178 -3.49 18.74 14.10
N THR A 179 -3.12 19.33 12.96
CA THR A 179 -4.02 19.57 11.83
C THR A 179 -3.46 18.86 10.60
N VAL A 180 -4.28 17.98 9.99
CA VAL A 180 -3.96 17.26 8.76
C VAL A 180 -4.62 17.96 7.59
N TYR A 181 -3.83 18.39 6.60
CA TYR A 181 -4.30 18.97 5.35
C TYR A 181 -4.37 17.91 4.27
N GLU A 182 -5.51 17.76 3.64
CA GLU A 182 -5.74 16.79 2.57
C GLU A 182 -6.34 17.49 1.34
N ARG A 183 -5.75 17.26 0.17
CA ARG A 183 -6.23 17.85 -1.10
C ARG A 183 -7.53 17.23 -1.60
N SER A 184 -7.82 16.00 -1.21
CA SER A 184 -9.03 15.28 -1.59
C SER A 184 -10.21 15.62 -0.66
N ASP A 185 -11.40 15.26 -1.10
CA ASP A 185 -12.65 15.44 -0.35
C ASP A 185 -12.81 14.47 0.84
N ARG A 186 -11.98 13.43 0.90
CA ARG A 186 -11.95 12.44 1.99
C ARG A 186 -10.51 12.07 2.36
N PRO A 187 -10.22 11.88 3.65
CA PRO A 187 -8.88 11.49 4.09
C PRO A 187 -8.60 10.01 3.82
N GLY A 188 -7.30 9.65 3.80
CA GLY A 188 -6.82 8.29 3.65
C GLY A 188 -5.79 8.08 2.53
N GLY A 189 -5.58 9.07 1.66
CA GLY A 189 -4.62 8.96 0.55
C GLY A 189 -4.88 7.74 -0.33
N LEU A 190 -3.87 6.91 -0.60
CA LEU A 190 -4.02 5.69 -1.40
C LEU A 190 -4.91 4.63 -0.72
N LEU A 191 -5.04 4.59 0.60
CA LEU A 191 -6.01 3.72 1.28
C LEU A 191 -7.45 4.05 0.87
N ARG A 192 -7.71 5.33 0.58
CA ARG A 192 -9.03 5.83 0.13
C ARG A 192 -9.24 5.65 -1.36
N TYR A 193 -8.35 6.21 -2.19
CA TYR A 193 -8.57 6.35 -3.62
C TYR A 193 -7.62 5.55 -4.53
N GLY A 194 -6.59 4.91 -3.96
CA GLY A 194 -5.67 4.05 -4.73
C GLY A 194 -5.99 2.56 -4.64
N ILE A 195 -6.44 2.10 -3.48
CA ILE A 195 -6.78 0.69 -3.23
C ILE A 195 -8.28 0.49 -3.46
N PRO A 196 -8.72 -0.50 -4.26
CA PRO A 196 -10.13 -0.77 -4.49
C PRO A 196 -10.89 -1.17 -3.21
N ASN A 197 -12.21 -0.91 -3.18
CA ASN A 197 -13.04 -1.23 -2.01
C ASN A 197 -13.07 -2.72 -1.68
N MET A 198 -13.05 -3.60 -2.69
CA MET A 198 -13.03 -5.05 -2.48
C MET A 198 -11.76 -5.58 -1.82
N LYS A 199 -10.68 -4.80 -1.78
CA LYS A 199 -9.42 -5.13 -1.09
C LYS A 199 -9.34 -4.49 0.29
N LEU A 200 -9.91 -3.29 0.45
CA LEU A 200 -10.01 -2.52 1.70
C LEU A 200 -11.30 -1.71 1.69
N GLU A 201 -12.31 -2.16 2.41
CA GLU A 201 -13.57 -1.43 2.56
C GLU A 201 -13.35 -0.05 3.18
N LYS A 202 -13.98 0.97 2.59
CA LYS A 202 -13.74 2.36 2.99
C LYS A 202 -14.32 2.69 4.36
N SER A 203 -15.32 1.96 4.81
CA SER A 203 -15.83 2.01 6.18
C SER A 203 -14.75 1.73 7.24
N VAL A 204 -13.77 0.86 6.92
CA VAL A 204 -12.62 0.58 7.79
C VAL A 204 -11.70 1.80 7.91
N VAL A 205 -11.55 2.56 6.83
CA VAL A 205 -10.81 3.83 6.85
C VAL A 205 -11.61 4.89 7.63
N ASP A 206 -12.92 4.98 7.36
CA ASP A 206 -13.81 5.98 8.00
C ASP A 206 -13.83 5.83 9.52
N ARG A 207 -14.01 4.61 10.05
CA ARG A 207 -14.04 4.39 11.51
C ARG A 207 -12.73 4.80 12.18
N ARG A 208 -11.59 4.64 11.52
CA ARG A 208 -10.28 5.07 12.04
C ARG A 208 -10.14 6.59 12.01
N ILE A 209 -10.55 7.24 10.93
CA ILE A 209 -10.53 8.70 10.83
C ILE A 209 -11.42 9.32 11.90
N HIS A 210 -12.65 8.81 12.04
CA HIS A 210 -13.59 9.27 13.07
C HIS A 210 -13.01 9.15 14.49
N LEU A 211 -12.37 8.02 14.81
CA LEU A 211 -11.68 7.86 16.09
C LEU A 211 -10.58 8.92 16.29
N MET A 212 -9.80 9.24 15.24
CA MET A 212 -8.76 10.27 15.33
C MET A 212 -9.35 11.68 15.51
N GLU A 213 -10.51 11.95 14.90
CA GLU A 213 -11.26 13.20 15.13
C GLU A 213 -11.73 13.31 16.57
N GLU A 214 -12.29 12.23 17.14
CA GLU A 214 -12.67 12.16 18.55
C GLU A 214 -11.46 12.33 19.48
N GLU A 215 -10.26 11.85 19.08
CA GLU A 215 -8.99 12.07 19.79
C GLU A 215 -8.51 13.54 19.71
N GLY A 216 -9.09 14.36 18.81
CA GLY A 216 -8.79 15.78 18.65
C GLY A 216 -7.90 16.15 17.49
N VAL A 217 -7.61 15.22 16.57
CA VAL A 217 -6.94 15.53 15.28
C VAL A 217 -7.91 16.29 14.38
N LYS A 218 -7.47 17.41 13.83
CA LYS A 218 -8.27 18.20 12.89
C LYS A 218 -7.93 17.84 11.46
N PHE A 219 -8.94 17.59 10.62
CA PHE A 219 -8.77 17.40 9.18
C PHE A 219 -9.29 18.62 8.40
N VAL A 220 -8.47 19.12 7.48
CA VAL A 220 -8.82 20.22 6.56
C VAL A 220 -8.76 19.62 5.15
N LEU A 221 -9.94 19.28 4.63
CA LEU A 221 -10.11 18.61 3.34
C LEU A 221 -10.20 19.64 2.20
N ASN A 222 -10.14 19.15 0.94
CA ASN A 222 -10.18 19.96 -0.27
C ASN A 222 -9.16 21.14 -0.23
N THR A 223 -8.02 20.91 0.43
CA THR A 223 -6.99 21.94 0.60
C THR A 223 -5.65 21.44 0.10
N ASN A 224 -5.25 21.94 -1.05
CA ASN A 224 -4.01 21.56 -1.72
C ASN A 224 -2.88 22.50 -1.28
N VAL A 225 -2.06 22.05 -0.34
CA VAL A 225 -0.92 22.82 0.16
C VAL A 225 0.10 23.05 -0.95
N GLY A 226 0.55 24.29 -1.08
CA GLY A 226 1.39 24.78 -2.18
C GLY A 226 0.59 25.35 -3.35
N LYS A 227 -0.76 25.29 -3.30
CA LYS A 227 -1.67 25.92 -4.26
C LYS A 227 -2.71 26.78 -3.55
N ASP A 228 -3.53 26.17 -2.68
CA ASP A 228 -4.63 26.83 -1.98
C ASP A 228 -4.17 27.53 -0.69
N ILE A 229 -3.11 27.00 -0.08
CA ILE A 229 -2.43 27.58 1.09
C ILE A 229 -0.92 27.47 0.86
N THR A 230 -0.19 28.53 1.16
CA THR A 230 1.25 28.61 0.94
C THR A 230 2.06 27.93 2.06
N ALA A 231 3.30 27.54 1.77
CA ALA A 231 4.23 27.02 2.76
C ALA A 231 4.51 28.07 3.87
N GLU A 232 4.61 29.36 3.50
CA GLU A 232 4.85 30.46 4.44
C GLU A 232 3.70 30.62 5.43
N GLU A 233 2.44 30.54 4.98
CA GLU A 233 1.27 30.61 5.86
C GLU A 233 1.28 29.45 6.86
N LEU A 234 1.62 28.22 6.44
CA LEU A 234 1.75 27.10 7.35
C LEU A 234 2.88 27.29 8.36
N LEU A 235 4.05 27.76 7.92
CA LEU A 235 5.21 28.01 8.79
C LEU A 235 5.00 29.18 9.78
N LYS A 236 4.09 30.11 9.47
CA LYS A 236 3.65 31.15 10.41
C LYS A 236 2.67 30.61 11.45
N LYS A 237 1.81 29.68 11.07
CA LYS A 237 0.70 29.18 11.89
C LYS A 237 1.10 28.01 12.79
N TYR A 238 2.08 27.20 12.38
CA TYR A 238 2.46 25.97 13.06
C TYR A 238 3.93 25.97 13.50
N ASP A 239 4.21 25.35 14.64
CA ASP A 239 5.57 25.19 15.14
C ASP A 239 6.41 24.26 14.25
N ARG A 240 5.78 23.20 13.69
CA ARG A 240 6.40 22.23 12.78
C ARG A 240 5.44 21.82 11.67
N VAL A 241 6.00 21.43 10.54
CA VAL A 241 5.28 20.91 9.38
C VAL A 241 5.85 19.56 8.99
N ILE A 242 4.99 18.57 8.75
CA ILE A 242 5.39 17.26 8.23
C ILE A 242 4.83 17.12 6.82
N LEU A 243 5.70 16.90 5.84
CA LEU A 243 5.34 16.59 4.47
C LEU A 243 5.18 15.07 4.31
N ALA A 244 3.95 14.62 4.12
CA ALA A 244 3.57 13.21 3.97
C ALA A 244 2.67 12.99 2.74
N CYS A 245 2.98 13.71 1.62
CA CYS A 245 2.17 13.74 0.40
C CYS A 245 2.30 12.49 -0.47
N GLY A 246 3.12 11.53 -0.07
CA GLY A 246 3.38 10.31 -0.82
C GLY A 246 4.20 10.53 -2.10
N ALA A 247 4.35 9.46 -2.89
CA ALA A 247 4.91 9.49 -4.24
C ALA A 247 3.73 9.49 -5.23
N SER A 248 3.30 10.67 -5.66
CA SER A 248 2.10 10.84 -6.49
C SER A 248 2.40 11.40 -7.89
N ASN A 249 3.68 11.48 -8.28
CA ASN A 249 4.08 11.80 -9.65
C ASN A 249 4.17 10.49 -10.45
N PRO A 250 3.18 10.16 -11.32
CA PRO A 250 3.17 8.87 -12.00
C PRO A 250 4.28 8.79 -13.06
N ARG A 251 4.87 7.60 -13.20
CA ARG A 251 5.75 7.31 -14.33
C ARG A 251 4.92 7.14 -15.58
N ASP A 252 5.17 7.97 -16.58
CA ASP A 252 4.48 7.91 -17.86
C ASP A 252 5.27 7.10 -18.91
N ILE A 253 4.56 6.65 -19.94
CA ILE A 253 5.11 5.92 -21.08
C ILE A 253 5.14 6.86 -22.27
N LYS A 254 6.34 7.31 -22.64
CA LYS A 254 6.56 8.27 -23.73
C LYS A 254 6.71 7.54 -25.05
N VAL A 255 5.59 7.19 -25.66
CA VAL A 255 5.51 6.56 -26.98
C VAL A 255 4.54 7.33 -27.87
N PRO A 256 4.63 7.22 -29.22
CA PRO A 256 3.66 7.81 -30.15
C PRO A 256 2.22 7.43 -29.78
N GLY A 257 1.29 8.38 -29.92
CA GLY A 257 -0.12 8.19 -29.63
C GLY A 257 -0.50 8.26 -28.13
N ARG A 258 0.45 8.63 -27.24
CA ARG A 258 0.19 8.74 -25.78
C ARG A 258 -0.93 9.74 -25.44
N GLU A 259 -1.14 10.73 -26.28
CA GLU A 259 -2.15 11.78 -26.14
C GLU A 259 -3.57 11.32 -26.47
N ALA A 260 -3.75 10.11 -27.01
CA ALA A 260 -5.08 9.58 -27.35
C ALA A 260 -5.98 9.49 -26.10
N LYS A 261 -7.28 9.74 -26.32
CA LYS A 261 -8.30 9.59 -25.28
C LYS A 261 -8.46 8.12 -24.90
N GLY A 262 -8.76 7.83 -23.63
CA GLY A 262 -8.90 6.45 -23.13
C GLY A 262 -7.63 5.89 -22.49
N ILE A 263 -6.55 6.68 -22.40
CA ILE A 263 -5.31 6.32 -21.73
C ILE A 263 -5.24 7.05 -20.37
N TYR A 264 -5.27 6.30 -19.27
CA TYR A 264 -5.33 6.82 -17.92
C TYR A 264 -4.14 6.30 -17.09
N PHE A 265 -3.72 7.07 -16.10
CA PHE A 265 -2.92 6.50 -15.02
C PHE A 265 -3.79 5.60 -14.14
N ALA A 266 -3.25 4.48 -13.71
CA ALA A 266 -3.96 3.48 -12.92
C ALA A 266 -4.61 4.06 -11.66
N VAL A 267 -3.90 4.93 -10.92
CA VAL A 267 -4.42 5.54 -9.69
C VAL A 267 -5.57 6.49 -9.97
N ASP A 268 -5.54 7.23 -11.08
CA ASP A 268 -6.65 8.11 -11.47
C ASP A 268 -7.90 7.31 -11.82
N PHE A 269 -7.72 6.19 -12.55
CA PHE A 269 -8.80 5.26 -12.87
C PHE A 269 -9.41 4.65 -11.59
N LEU A 270 -8.58 4.06 -10.73
CA LEU A 270 -9.02 3.45 -9.46
C LEU A 270 -9.68 4.48 -8.54
N GLY A 271 -9.12 5.68 -8.48
CA GLY A 271 -9.67 6.80 -7.72
C GLY A 271 -11.03 7.24 -8.22
N LYS A 272 -11.20 7.37 -9.54
CA LYS A 272 -12.49 7.72 -10.17
C LYS A 272 -13.55 6.67 -9.88
N VAL A 273 -13.21 5.38 -10.02
CA VAL A 273 -14.15 4.28 -9.71
C VAL A 273 -14.56 4.33 -8.24
N THR A 274 -13.60 4.38 -7.33
CA THR A 274 -13.87 4.41 -5.89
C THR A 274 -14.68 5.66 -5.49
N LYS A 275 -14.35 6.82 -6.06
CA LYS A 275 -15.09 8.06 -5.79
C LYS A 275 -16.54 7.96 -6.25
N THR A 276 -16.80 7.43 -7.44
CA THR A 276 -18.17 7.23 -7.96
C THR A 276 -18.98 6.30 -7.04
N LEU A 277 -18.38 5.20 -6.60
CA LEU A 277 -19.02 4.27 -5.67
C LEU A 277 -19.37 4.96 -4.34
N LEU A 278 -18.43 5.70 -3.75
CA LEU A 278 -18.65 6.38 -2.48
C LEU A 278 -19.64 7.54 -2.57
N ASP A 279 -19.57 8.36 -3.62
CA ASP A 279 -20.46 9.51 -3.80
C ASP A 279 -21.93 9.09 -4.03
N SER A 280 -22.14 7.86 -4.51
CA SER A 280 -23.46 7.28 -4.72
C SER A 280 -23.88 6.27 -3.65
N ASN A 281 -23.11 6.12 -2.58
CA ASN A 281 -23.31 5.06 -1.58
C ASN A 281 -23.45 3.66 -2.21
N PHE A 282 -22.61 3.37 -3.22
CA PHE A 282 -22.58 2.13 -4.02
C PHE A 282 -23.82 1.88 -4.91
N GLU A 283 -24.68 2.87 -5.09
CA GLU A 283 -25.85 2.75 -5.99
C GLU A 283 -25.45 2.88 -7.47
N LYS A 284 -24.37 3.61 -7.78
CA LYS A 284 -23.87 3.82 -9.14
C LYS A 284 -22.51 3.19 -9.34
N THR A 285 -22.35 2.47 -10.43
CA THR A 285 -21.08 1.89 -10.88
C THR A 285 -20.71 2.50 -12.23
N PRO A 286 -19.48 3.03 -12.40
CA PRO A 286 -19.10 3.73 -13.64
C PRO A 286 -18.72 2.73 -14.76
N TYR A 287 -19.68 1.93 -15.20
CA TYR A 287 -19.52 0.92 -16.26
C TYR A 287 -19.00 1.52 -17.58
N GLU A 288 -19.39 2.75 -17.90
CA GLU A 288 -19.03 3.46 -19.13
C GLU A 288 -17.53 3.58 -19.35
N LEU A 289 -16.75 3.46 -18.29
CA LEU A 289 -15.27 3.52 -18.38
C LEU A 289 -14.71 2.36 -19.20
N VAL A 290 -15.19 1.12 -18.94
CA VAL A 290 -14.58 -0.09 -19.52
C VAL A 290 -15.56 -1.16 -20.01
N LYS A 291 -16.87 -1.00 -19.83
CA LYS A 291 -17.86 -2.02 -20.25
C LYS A 291 -17.71 -2.30 -21.73
N ASP A 292 -17.69 -3.59 -22.09
CA ASP A 292 -17.58 -4.11 -23.45
C ASP A 292 -16.30 -3.67 -24.20
N LYS A 293 -15.27 -3.20 -23.48
CA LYS A 293 -13.99 -2.72 -24.03
C LYS A 293 -12.85 -3.69 -23.79
N HIS A 294 -11.84 -3.64 -24.66
CA HIS A 294 -10.56 -4.28 -24.49
C HIS A 294 -9.66 -3.41 -23.60
N VAL A 295 -9.32 -3.87 -22.42
CA VAL A 295 -8.49 -3.12 -21.44
C VAL A 295 -7.06 -3.61 -21.48
N LEU A 296 -6.12 -2.69 -21.66
CA LEU A 296 -4.69 -2.93 -21.58
C LEU A 296 -4.12 -2.32 -20.29
N VAL A 297 -3.60 -3.14 -19.40
CA VAL A 297 -2.92 -2.71 -18.17
C VAL A 297 -1.41 -2.81 -18.37
N ILE A 298 -0.66 -1.74 -18.12
CA ILE A 298 0.80 -1.70 -18.28
C ILE A 298 1.45 -1.66 -16.91
N GLY A 299 2.00 -2.78 -16.47
CA GLY A 299 2.65 -3.00 -15.19
C GLY A 299 2.12 -4.23 -14.45
N GLY A 300 3.03 -5.09 -13.98
CA GLY A 300 2.73 -6.38 -13.35
C GLY A 300 2.56 -6.36 -11.83
N GLY A 301 2.68 -5.19 -11.17
CA GLY A 301 2.59 -5.06 -9.72
C GLY A 301 1.17 -5.06 -9.16
N ASP A 302 1.04 -4.83 -7.84
CA ASP A 302 -0.24 -4.84 -7.11
C ASP A 302 -1.26 -3.86 -7.70
N THR A 303 -0.83 -2.65 -8.09
CA THR A 303 -1.70 -1.66 -8.74
C THR A 303 -2.25 -2.17 -10.08
N GLY A 304 -1.41 -2.88 -10.86
CA GLY A 304 -1.86 -3.52 -12.11
C GLY A 304 -2.90 -4.59 -11.85
N ASN A 305 -2.69 -5.45 -10.83
CA ASN A 305 -3.68 -6.43 -10.40
C ASN A 305 -5.00 -5.78 -9.95
N ASP A 306 -4.92 -4.68 -9.21
CA ASP A 306 -6.10 -3.91 -8.77
C ASP A 306 -6.88 -3.35 -9.98
N CYS A 307 -6.18 -2.91 -11.03
CA CYS A 307 -6.78 -2.50 -12.30
C CYS A 307 -7.47 -3.68 -13.02
N VAL A 308 -6.84 -4.86 -13.07
CA VAL A 308 -7.44 -6.07 -13.65
C VAL A 308 -8.77 -6.40 -12.96
N GLY A 309 -8.74 -6.57 -11.64
CA GLY A 309 -9.94 -6.93 -10.87
C GLY A 309 -11.05 -5.87 -10.93
N THR A 310 -10.69 -4.59 -10.97
CA THR A 310 -11.64 -3.48 -11.13
C THR A 310 -12.28 -3.49 -12.53
N SER A 311 -11.47 -3.69 -13.58
CA SER A 311 -11.95 -3.72 -14.96
C SER A 311 -12.93 -4.87 -15.21
N ILE A 312 -12.69 -6.05 -14.63
CA ILE A 312 -13.59 -7.20 -14.69
C ILE A 312 -14.95 -6.86 -14.07
N ARG A 313 -14.97 -6.24 -12.87
CA ARG A 313 -16.22 -5.81 -12.20
C ARG A 313 -16.97 -4.76 -12.99
N LEU A 314 -16.29 -3.94 -13.76
CA LEU A 314 -16.89 -2.96 -14.66
C LEU A 314 -17.30 -3.53 -16.02
N GLY A 315 -17.19 -4.85 -16.22
CA GLY A 315 -17.68 -5.52 -17.43
C GLY A 315 -16.76 -5.40 -18.65
N ALA A 316 -15.44 -5.35 -18.46
CA ALA A 316 -14.47 -5.37 -19.55
C ALA A 316 -14.68 -6.62 -20.43
N LYS A 317 -14.56 -6.45 -21.76
CA LYS A 317 -14.63 -7.54 -22.74
C LYS A 317 -13.42 -8.46 -22.66
N SER A 318 -12.24 -7.89 -22.44
CA SER A 318 -11.01 -8.60 -22.16
C SER A 318 -10.07 -7.70 -21.36
N VAL A 319 -9.14 -8.32 -20.63
CA VAL A 319 -8.06 -7.61 -19.94
C VAL A 319 -6.73 -8.27 -20.29
N THR A 320 -5.79 -7.48 -20.78
CA THR A 320 -4.39 -7.88 -21.00
C THR A 320 -3.50 -7.08 -20.06
N GLN A 321 -2.61 -7.73 -19.33
CA GLN A 321 -1.65 -7.07 -18.41
C GLN A 321 -0.22 -7.30 -18.90
N LEU A 322 0.49 -6.23 -19.26
CA LEU A 322 1.88 -6.32 -19.69
C LEU A 322 2.83 -6.22 -18.49
N GLU A 323 3.76 -7.14 -18.44
CA GLU A 323 4.89 -7.12 -17.50
C GLU A 323 6.20 -7.13 -18.29
N MET A 324 7.02 -6.11 -18.06
CA MET A 324 8.31 -5.99 -18.79
C MET A 324 9.35 -7.02 -18.31
N MET A 325 9.24 -7.48 -17.07
CA MET A 325 10.18 -8.44 -16.50
C MET A 325 9.85 -9.88 -16.92
N PRO A 326 10.83 -10.81 -16.85
CA PRO A 326 10.58 -12.24 -17.04
C PRO A 326 9.57 -12.79 -16.05
N LYS A 327 8.84 -13.83 -16.45
CA LYS A 327 7.94 -14.55 -15.55
C LYS A 327 8.73 -15.12 -14.36
N PRO A 328 8.37 -14.79 -13.12
CA PRO A 328 9.05 -15.32 -11.95
C PRO A 328 8.94 -16.85 -11.87
N PRO A 329 9.89 -17.54 -11.25
CA PRO A 329 9.79 -18.98 -11.00
C PRO A 329 8.66 -19.30 -10.03
N VAL A 330 8.17 -20.54 -10.04
CA VAL A 330 7.13 -21.00 -9.11
C VAL A 330 7.68 -21.16 -7.69
N GLU A 331 8.93 -21.60 -7.57
CA GLU A 331 9.63 -21.82 -6.31
C GLU A 331 10.82 -20.87 -6.18
N ARG A 332 11.37 -20.73 -4.96
CA ARG A 332 12.55 -19.90 -4.73
C ARG A 332 13.75 -20.41 -5.53
N ALA A 333 14.39 -19.53 -6.27
CA ALA A 333 15.67 -19.81 -6.90
C ALA A 333 16.80 -19.85 -5.87
N ALA A 334 17.90 -20.55 -6.17
CA ALA A 334 19.07 -20.67 -5.28
C ALA A 334 19.68 -19.31 -4.87
N ASN A 335 19.55 -18.28 -5.70
CA ASN A 335 19.99 -16.91 -5.43
C ASN A 335 18.94 -16.05 -4.67
N ASN A 336 17.87 -16.68 -4.17
CA ASN A 336 16.85 -16.03 -3.35
C ASN A 336 16.48 -16.90 -2.13
N PRO A 337 17.47 -17.18 -1.24
CA PRO A 337 17.25 -18.05 -0.09
C PRO A 337 16.35 -17.39 0.96
N TRP A 338 15.69 -18.20 1.80
CA TRP A 338 15.10 -17.72 3.03
C TRP A 338 16.21 -17.10 3.95
N PRO A 339 15.95 -16.02 4.66
CA PRO A 339 14.68 -15.32 4.89
C PRO A 339 14.42 -14.12 3.98
N GLU A 340 15.04 -14.04 2.82
CA GLU A 340 14.75 -12.98 1.84
C GLU A 340 13.27 -13.00 1.40
N TRP A 341 12.78 -11.85 0.93
CA TRP A 341 11.47 -11.79 0.29
C TRP A 341 11.41 -12.74 -0.92
N PRO A 342 10.39 -13.62 -1.01
CA PRO A 342 10.32 -14.60 -2.08
C PRO A 342 10.01 -13.93 -3.44
N ARG A 343 10.94 -14.08 -4.39
CA ARG A 343 10.78 -13.64 -5.79
C ARG A 343 10.18 -14.75 -6.63
N ILE A 344 8.96 -15.13 -6.29
CA ILE A 344 8.22 -16.23 -6.93
C ILE A 344 6.97 -15.71 -7.62
N LEU A 345 6.44 -16.51 -8.55
CA LEU A 345 5.17 -16.23 -9.21
C LEU A 345 4.04 -16.21 -8.16
N LYS A 346 3.38 -15.07 -8.07
CA LYS A 346 2.15 -14.90 -7.29
C LYS A 346 1.00 -14.63 -8.24
N THR A 347 -0.10 -15.33 -8.03
CA THR A 347 -1.37 -15.02 -8.68
C THR A 347 -2.28 -14.41 -7.63
N ASP A 348 -2.63 -13.14 -7.80
CA ASP A 348 -3.49 -12.42 -6.89
C ASP A 348 -4.92 -12.38 -7.44
N TYR A 349 -5.83 -11.83 -6.65
CA TYR A 349 -7.27 -11.90 -6.88
C TYR A 349 -7.71 -11.47 -8.29
N GLY A 350 -7.15 -10.40 -8.86
CA GLY A 350 -7.53 -9.91 -10.19
C GLY A 350 -7.10 -10.87 -11.31
N GLN A 351 -5.90 -11.47 -11.21
CA GLN A 351 -5.47 -12.49 -12.15
C GLN A 351 -6.32 -13.77 -12.02
N GLU A 352 -6.65 -14.21 -10.79
CA GLU A 352 -7.55 -15.34 -10.57
C GLU A 352 -8.93 -15.10 -11.21
N GLU A 353 -9.46 -13.90 -11.07
CA GLU A 353 -10.72 -13.47 -11.66
C GLU A 353 -10.65 -13.46 -13.18
N ALA A 354 -9.56 -12.96 -13.76
CA ALA A 354 -9.35 -12.98 -15.21
C ALA A 354 -9.30 -14.43 -15.75
N ILE A 355 -8.56 -15.31 -15.07
CA ILE A 355 -8.52 -16.75 -15.43
C ILE A 355 -9.92 -17.36 -15.38
N ALA A 356 -10.70 -17.08 -14.34
CA ALA A 356 -12.03 -17.64 -14.19
C ALA A 356 -13.05 -17.09 -15.20
N VAL A 357 -12.91 -15.83 -15.64
CA VAL A 357 -13.85 -15.18 -16.59
C VAL A 357 -13.41 -15.37 -18.02
N PHE A 358 -12.13 -15.21 -18.35
CA PHE A 358 -11.62 -15.23 -19.72
C PHE A 358 -10.92 -16.56 -20.11
N GLY A 359 -10.67 -17.47 -19.13
CA GLY A 359 -10.08 -18.79 -19.39
C GLY A 359 -8.55 -18.80 -19.46
N HIS A 360 -7.87 -17.67 -19.25
CA HIS A 360 -6.41 -17.57 -19.31
C HIS A 360 -5.87 -16.48 -18.37
N ASP A 361 -4.58 -16.61 -18.01
CA ASP A 361 -3.86 -15.60 -17.24
C ASP A 361 -3.74 -14.30 -18.10
N PRO A 362 -4.12 -13.14 -17.57
CA PRO A 362 -4.08 -11.89 -18.32
C PRO A 362 -2.65 -11.37 -18.57
N ARG A 363 -1.64 -11.92 -17.87
CA ARG A 363 -0.27 -11.42 -17.88
C ARG A 363 0.52 -11.88 -19.11
N VAL A 364 1.13 -10.92 -19.79
CA VAL A 364 2.08 -11.13 -20.89
C VAL A 364 3.43 -10.60 -20.44
N TYR A 365 4.35 -11.52 -20.17
CA TYR A 365 5.69 -11.19 -19.66
C TYR A 365 6.66 -10.78 -20.74
N GLN A 366 7.75 -10.09 -20.36
CA GLN A 366 8.80 -9.61 -21.25
C GLN A 366 8.22 -8.84 -22.44
N THR A 367 7.28 -7.93 -22.17
CA THR A 367 6.55 -7.22 -23.22
C THR A 367 6.32 -5.77 -22.82
N THR A 368 6.47 -4.85 -23.76
CA THR A 368 6.16 -3.42 -23.57
C THR A 368 5.39 -2.86 -24.77
N VAL A 369 4.82 -1.66 -24.58
CA VAL A 369 4.16 -0.89 -25.64
C VAL A 369 5.19 0.00 -26.35
N THR A 370 5.09 0.10 -27.66
CA THR A 370 5.90 0.99 -28.50
C THR A 370 5.08 2.10 -29.18
N GLU A 371 3.75 1.93 -29.30
CA GLU A 371 2.86 2.90 -29.92
C GLU A 371 1.42 2.67 -29.47
N PHE A 372 0.66 3.74 -29.31
CA PHE A 372 -0.80 3.70 -29.19
C PHE A 372 -1.43 4.19 -30.50
N ILE A 373 -2.40 3.46 -31.00
CA ILE A 373 -3.10 3.77 -32.25
C ILE A 373 -4.48 4.30 -31.94
N ALA A 374 -4.77 5.51 -32.40
CA ALA A 374 -6.07 6.14 -32.19
C ALA A 374 -7.01 5.91 -33.40
N ASP A 375 -8.31 5.91 -33.14
CA ASP A 375 -9.36 5.96 -34.13
C ASP A 375 -9.52 7.38 -34.73
N LYS A 376 -10.41 7.54 -35.71
CA LYS A 376 -10.70 8.84 -36.34
C LYS A 376 -11.27 9.90 -35.38
N LYS A 377 -11.75 9.50 -34.19
CA LYS A 377 -12.26 10.39 -33.13
C LYS A 377 -11.21 10.72 -32.07
N GLY A 378 -9.99 10.20 -32.23
CA GLY A 378 -8.88 10.40 -31.30
C GLY A 378 -8.93 9.51 -30.04
N ASN A 379 -9.75 8.46 -30.02
CA ASN A 379 -9.75 7.49 -28.92
C ASN A 379 -8.73 6.38 -29.23
N VAL A 380 -8.00 5.91 -28.22
CA VAL A 380 -7.18 4.72 -28.37
C VAL A 380 -8.03 3.52 -28.76
N CYS A 381 -7.60 2.73 -29.74
CA CYS A 381 -8.30 1.54 -30.19
C CYS A 381 -7.40 0.32 -30.32
N LYS A 382 -6.08 0.52 -30.46
CA LYS A 382 -5.08 -0.54 -30.52
C LYS A 382 -3.78 -0.08 -29.86
N ALA A 383 -2.94 -1.04 -29.48
CA ALA A 383 -1.59 -0.80 -29.02
C ALA A 383 -0.62 -1.71 -29.79
N LYS A 384 0.52 -1.15 -30.23
CA LYS A 384 1.63 -1.92 -30.78
C LYS A 384 2.55 -2.31 -29.62
N ILE A 385 2.76 -3.60 -29.47
CA ILE A 385 3.60 -4.19 -28.41
C ILE A 385 4.82 -4.87 -29.03
N VAL A 386 5.87 -5.06 -28.24
CA VAL A 386 7.09 -5.75 -28.64
C VAL A 386 7.62 -6.60 -27.51
N LYS A 387 8.19 -7.76 -27.83
CA LYS A 387 8.89 -8.60 -26.85
C LYS A 387 10.19 -7.94 -26.40
N LEU A 388 10.54 -8.22 -25.15
CA LEU A 388 11.78 -7.73 -24.53
C LEU A 388 12.71 -8.90 -24.21
N LYS A 389 14.02 -8.65 -24.29
CA LYS A 389 15.04 -9.55 -23.74
C LYS A 389 15.93 -8.81 -22.76
N SER A 390 16.44 -9.53 -21.78
CA SER A 390 17.41 -9.01 -20.82
C SER A 390 18.78 -8.92 -21.49
N GLN A 391 19.42 -7.74 -21.46
CA GLN A 391 20.74 -7.49 -22.01
C GLN A 391 21.55 -6.67 -21.01
N LYS A 392 22.83 -7.03 -20.83
CA LYS A 392 23.74 -6.26 -20.00
C LYS A 392 24.21 -5.03 -20.75
N ASP A 393 24.02 -3.87 -20.19
CA ASP A 393 24.56 -2.62 -20.71
C ASP A 393 26.08 -2.59 -20.50
N GLU A 394 26.84 -2.45 -21.55
CA GLU A 394 28.30 -2.51 -21.51
C GLU A 394 28.95 -1.35 -20.76
N LYS A 395 28.29 -0.17 -20.71
CA LYS A 395 28.84 1.03 -20.07
C LYS A 395 28.56 1.05 -18.57
N THR A 396 27.35 0.63 -18.17
CA THR A 396 26.90 0.70 -16.77
C THR A 396 26.98 -0.64 -16.04
N GLY A 397 27.15 -1.75 -16.78
CA GLY A 397 27.10 -3.12 -16.23
C GLY A 397 25.73 -3.58 -15.76
N ARG A 398 24.69 -2.75 -15.92
CA ARG A 398 23.33 -3.04 -15.48
C ARG A 398 22.57 -3.88 -16.49
N MET A 399 21.71 -4.76 -15.98
CA MET A 399 20.76 -5.49 -16.83
C MET A 399 19.64 -4.55 -17.26
N MET A 400 19.40 -4.48 -18.56
CA MET A 400 18.34 -3.69 -19.17
C MET A 400 17.43 -4.59 -20.02
N MET A 401 16.15 -4.25 -20.07
CA MET A 401 15.18 -4.90 -20.96
C MET A 401 15.17 -4.14 -22.30
N VAL A 402 15.57 -4.81 -23.38
CA VAL A 402 15.65 -4.22 -24.72
C VAL A 402 14.67 -4.89 -25.67
N PRO A 403 14.07 -4.14 -26.62
CA PRO A 403 13.18 -4.70 -27.64
C PRO A 403 13.85 -5.78 -28.48
N VAL A 404 13.07 -6.77 -28.89
CA VAL A 404 13.46 -7.81 -29.84
C VAL A 404 12.83 -7.46 -31.18
N GLU A 405 13.62 -7.10 -32.17
CA GLU A 405 13.17 -6.75 -33.52
C GLU A 405 12.41 -7.91 -34.19
N GLY A 406 11.36 -7.57 -34.95
CA GLY A 406 10.52 -8.55 -35.64
C GLY A 406 9.50 -9.27 -34.76
N THR A 407 9.34 -8.82 -33.52
CA THR A 407 8.34 -9.38 -32.58
C THR A 407 7.16 -8.43 -32.33
N GLU A 408 7.04 -7.39 -33.13
CA GLU A 408 5.98 -6.40 -33.03
C GLU A 408 4.64 -7.02 -33.34
N GLU A 409 3.69 -6.77 -32.47
CA GLU A 409 2.30 -7.22 -32.58
C GLU A 409 1.35 -6.05 -32.31
N VAL A 410 0.21 -6.01 -33.00
CA VAL A 410 -0.86 -5.03 -32.75
C VAL A 410 -2.03 -5.72 -32.09
N ILE A 411 -2.35 -5.30 -30.88
CA ILE A 411 -3.43 -5.84 -30.06
C ILE A 411 -4.57 -4.81 -29.91
N PRO A 412 -5.83 -5.24 -29.71
CA PRO A 412 -6.93 -4.33 -29.40
C PRO A 412 -6.73 -3.71 -28.01
N ALA A 413 -7.00 -2.40 -27.88
CA ALA A 413 -6.91 -1.67 -26.65
C ALA A 413 -7.79 -0.43 -26.71
N ASP A 414 -9.02 -0.54 -26.21
CA ASP A 414 -9.99 0.56 -26.17
C ASP A 414 -9.81 1.43 -24.91
N VAL A 415 -9.15 0.88 -23.89
CA VAL A 415 -8.76 1.57 -22.65
C VAL A 415 -7.36 1.10 -22.26
N VAL A 416 -6.51 2.06 -21.88
CA VAL A 416 -5.15 1.77 -21.38
C VAL A 416 -4.99 2.32 -19.97
N LEU A 417 -4.50 1.47 -19.06
CA LEU A 417 -4.24 1.79 -17.66
C LEU A 417 -2.73 1.67 -17.37
N ILE A 418 -2.07 2.81 -17.15
CA ILE A 418 -0.63 2.86 -16.90
C ILE A 418 -0.36 2.68 -15.40
N ALA A 419 0.14 1.51 -15.02
CA ALA A 419 0.50 1.10 -13.66
C ALA A 419 2.03 0.94 -13.50
N ALA A 420 2.83 1.84 -14.11
CA ALA A 420 4.28 1.75 -14.21
C ALA A 420 5.04 2.30 -12.97
N GLY A 421 4.35 2.57 -11.86
CA GLY A 421 4.91 3.14 -10.64
C GLY A 421 5.02 4.66 -10.66
N PHE A 422 5.78 5.21 -9.70
CA PHE A 422 5.87 6.65 -9.45
C PHE A 422 7.31 7.16 -9.45
N LEU A 423 7.44 8.47 -9.72
CA LEU A 423 8.69 9.23 -9.74
C LEU A 423 8.77 10.20 -8.55
N GLY A 424 8.47 9.72 -7.33
CA GLY A 424 8.47 10.57 -6.14
C GLY A 424 7.28 11.53 -6.04
N SER A 425 7.46 12.63 -5.30
CA SER A 425 6.41 13.61 -5.02
C SER A 425 6.15 14.54 -6.20
N GLN A 426 4.99 15.18 -6.18
CA GLN A 426 4.70 16.25 -7.13
C GLN A 426 5.54 17.48 -6.84
N LYS A 427 6.19 18.01 -7.88
CA LYS A 427 7.18 19.09 -7.79
C LYS A 427 6.66 20.36 -7.13
N TYR A 428 5.40 20.73 -7.36
CA TYR A 428 4.84 21.96 -6.79
C TYR A 428 4.88 21.99 -5.26
N VAL A 429 4.79 20.86 -4.57
CA VAL A 429 4.89 20.79 -3.09
C VAL A 429 6.33 21.00 -2.65
N THR A 430 7.28 20.28 -3.29
CA THR A 430 8.71 20.41 -2.96
C THR A 430 9.24 21.80 -3.26
N ASP A 431 8.79 22.43 -4.35
CA ASP A 431 9.14 23.79 -4.73
C ASP A 431 8.55 24.82 -3.74
N ALA A 432 7.28 24.65 -3.32
CA ALA A 432 6.63 25.54 -2.35
C ALA A 432 7.38 25.60 -1.02
N PHE A 433 7.87 24.45 -0.53
CA PHE A 433 8.66 24.39 0.69
C PHE A 433 10.16 24.57 0.47
N LYS A 434 10.63 24.64 -0.78
CA LYS A 434 12.06 24.74 -1.15
C LYS A 434 12.94 23.66 -0.54
N VAL A 435 12.40 22.45 -0.37
CA VAL A 435 13.12 21.31 0.18
C VAL A 435 14.00 20.65 -0.88
N SER A 436 15.18 20.19 -0.48
CA SER A 436 16.07 19.44 -1.36
C SER A 436 15.48 18.08 -1.73
N ILE A 437 15.68 17.66 -2.97
CA ILE A 437 15.28 16.34 -3.49
C ILE A 437 16.50 15.61 -4.04
N ASN A 438 16.55 14.30 -3.85
CA ASN A 438 17.63 13.44 -4.38
C ASN A 438 17.39 13.09 -5.86
N GLY A 439 18.34 12.38 -6.47
CA GLY A 439 18.28 11.96 -7.88
C GLY A 439 17.09 11.02 -8.22
N ARG A 440 16.35 10.52 -7.22
CA ARG A 440 15.10 9.77 -7.38
C ARG A 440 13.84 10.62 -7.14
N THR A 441 14.03 11.95 -7.02
CA THR A 441 12.95 12.93 -6.76
C THR A 441 12.23 12.76 -5.40
N ASN A 442 12.85 12.08 -4.44
CA ASN A 442 12.38 12.00 -3.07
C ASN A 442 12.96 13.16 -2.25
N VAL A 443 12.24 13.62 -1.24
CA VAL A 443 12.71 14.66 -0.32
C VAL A 443 13.89 14.15 0.48
N GLU A 444 14.96 14.93 0.48
CA GLU A 444 16.24 14.55 1.09
C GLU A 444 16.30 14.92 2.57
N THR A 445 16.84 14.03 3.38
CA THR A 445 17.15 14.26 4.79
C THR A 445 18.56 13.73 5.09
N LYS A 446 19.10 14.04 6.24
CA LYS A 446 20.28 13.34 6.74
C LYS A 446 19.93 11.87 7.02
N PRO A 447 20.89 10.95 6.97
CA PRO A 447 20.66 9.55 7.34
C PRO A 447 19.97 9.45 8.70
N GLU A 448 18.97 8.57 8.80
CA GLU A 448 18.18 8.31 10.01
C GLU A 448 17.46 9.55 10.61
N ALA A 449 17.43 10.67 9.88
CA ALA A 449 16.72 11.88 10.26
C ALA A 449 15.46 12.06 9.39
N TYR A 450 14.53 12.86 9.89
CA TYR A 450 13.29 13.19 9.19
C TYR A 450 13.13 14.69 8.94
N GLU A 451 14.01 15.53 9.50
CA GLU A 451 14.05 16.97 9.19
C GLU A 451 14.70 17.17 7.82
N THR A 452 14.05 17.99 6.99
CA THR A 452 14.50 18.30 5.63
C THR A 452 15.62 19.34 5.62
N SER A 453 16.05 19.78 4.43
CA SER A 453 16.96 20.91 4.27
C SER A 453 16.39 22.24 4.79
N VAL A 454 15.09 22.30 5.07
CA VAL A 454 14.39 23.50 5.58
C VAL A 454 14.02 23.28 7.04
N SER A 455 14.55 24.15 7.91
CA SER A 455 14.28 24.08 9.35
C SER A 455 12.78 24.07 9.65
N ARG A 456 12.37 23.26 10.64
CA ARG A 456 10.99 23.04 11.08
C ARG A 456 10.11 22.27 10.09
N VAL A 457 10.66 21.81 8.94
CA VAL A 457 9.96 21.03 7.94
C VAL A 457 10.51 19.59 7.97
N PHE A 458 9.64 18.64 8.21
CA PHE A 458 9.94 17.20 8.27
C PHE A 458 9.28 16.49 7.10
N THR A 459 9.70 15.27 6.81
CA THR A 459 9.10 14.45 5.75
C THR A 459 8.99 12.99 6.20
N ALA A 460 8.03 12.26 5.64
CA ALA A 460 7.85 10.83 5.93
C ALA A 460 7.10 10.08 4.82
N GLY A 461 7.27 8.76 4.80
CA GLY A 461 6.61 7.85 3.89
C GLY A 461 7.19 7.90 2.48
N ASP A 462 6.36 7.63 1.47
CA ASP A 462 6.82 7.53 0.09
C ASP A 462 7.41 8.84 -0.46
N MET A 463 7.08 9.98 0.15
CA MET A 463 7.70 11.25 -0.18
C MET A 463 9.18 11.29 0.19
N HIS A 464 9.56 10.61 1.26
CA HIS A 464 10.93 10.50 1.76
C HIS A 464 11.68 9.31 1.13
N ARG A 465 11.13 8.09 1.22
CA ARG A 465 11.83 6.87 0.80
C ARG A 465 11.55 6.41 -0.64
N GLY A 466 10.62 7.05 -1.34
CA GLY A 466 10.05 6.55 -2.60
C GLY A 466 8.89 5.58 -2.35
N GLN A 467 8.21 5.19 -3.44
CA GLN A 467 7.06 4.27 -3.34
C GLN A 467 7.43 3.00 -2.57
N SER A 468 6.58 2.64 -1.60
CA SER A 468 6.86 1.55 -0.68
C SER A 468 5.58 0.88 -0.18
N LEU A 469 5.71 -0.04 0.77
CA LEU A 469 4.59 -0.73 1.37
C LEU A 469 3.92 0.13 2.45
N VAL A 470 2.62 -0.09 2.67
CA VAL A 470 1.84 0.58 3.73
C VAL A 470 2.52 0.51 5.10
N VAL A 471 3.10 -0.63 5.43
CA VAL A 471 3.81 -0.87 6.70
C VAL A 471 5.04 0.04 6.85
N TRP A 472 5.75 0.33 5.77
CA TRP A 472 6.85 1.29 5.76
C TRP A 472 6.37 2.72 5.92
N ALA A 473 5.28 3.08 5.25
CA ALA A 473 4.68 4.41 5.39
C ALA A 473 4.25 4.68 6.85
N ILE A 474 3.64 3.68 7.52
CA ILE A 474 3.28 3.78 8.93
C ILE A 474 4.53 3.91 9.82
N ARG A 475 5.58 3.12 9.57
CA ARG A 475 6.84 3.22 10.32
C ARG A 475 7.42 4.62 10.22
N GLU A 476 7.61 5.12 9.01
CA GLU A 476 8.20 6.46 8.82
C GLU A 476 7.34 7.58 9.41
N GLY A 477 6.01 7.46 9.36
CA GLY A 477 5.13 8.40 10.04
C GLY A 477 5.34 8.42 11.55
N ARG A 478 5.54 7.26 12.18
CA ARG A 478 5.83 7.14 13.62
C ARG A 478 7.22 7.71 13.96
N GLU A 479 8.23 7.39 13.17
CA GLU A 479 9.60 7.88 13.38
C GLU A 479 9.70 9.41 13.16
N ALA A 480 9.02 9.93 12.13
CA ALA A 480 8.95 11.38 11.92
C ALA A 480 8.22 12.09 13.08
N ALA A 481 7.16 11.48 13.63
CA ALA A 481 6.50 12.01 14.82
C ALA A 481 7.46 12.10 16.02
N ARG A 482 8.27 11.07 16.22
CA ARG A 482 9.30 11.04 17.26
C ARG A 482 10.32 12.17 17.06
N ALA A 483 10.84 12.34 15.84
CA ALA A 483 11.79 13.41 15.52
C ALA A 483 11.18 14.80 15.73
N VAL A 484 9.90 14.99 15.37
CA VAL A 484 9.17 16.23 15.60
C VAL A 484 8.98 16.51 17.10
N ASP A 485 8.53 15.51 17.88
CA ASP A 485 8.37 15.67 19.34
C ASP A 485 9.70 16.04 20.01
N GLU A 486 10.78 15.34 19.68
CA GLU A 486 12.12 15.62 20.19
C GLU A 486 12.57 17.05 19.84
N SER A 487 12.33 17.50 18.60
CA SER A 487 12.67 18.86 18.15
C SER A 487 11.87 19.97 18.86
N LEU A 488 10.70 19.65 19.40
CA LEU A 488 9.81 20.58 20.10
C LEU A 488 10.03 20.60 21.61
N MET A 489 10.35 19.44 22.18
CA MET A 489 10.37 19.21 23.63
C MET A 489 11.79 19.02 24.19
N GLY A 490 12.81 18.82 23.32
CA GLY A 490 14.16 18.46 23.71
C GLY A 490 14.35 16.98 24.10
N TYR A 491 13.26 16.22 24.14
CA TYR A 491 13.24 14.76 24.38
C TYR A 491 11.95 14.17 23.81
N THR A 492 11.88 12.85 23.67
CA THR A 492 10.66 12.17 23.23
C THR A 492 10.39 10.89 24.02
N ASN A 493 9.11 10.59 24.21
CA ASN A 493 8.60 9.33 24.77
C ASN A 493 7.84 8.48 23.73
N LEU A 494 7.89 8.87 22.45
CA LEU A 494 7.22 8.18 21.35
C LEU A 494 8.03 6.97 20.85
#